data_690cb9344ce2e360e5f503c40c1fd2d8
#
_entry.id   690cb9344ce2e360e5f503c40c1fd2d8
#
_cell.length_a   1.000
_cell.length_b   1.000
_cell.length_c   1.000
_cell.angle_alpha   90.00
_cell.angle_beta   90.00
_cell.angle_gamma   90.00
#
_symmetry.space_group_name_H-M   'P 1'
#
loop_
_entity.id
_entity.type
_entity.pdbx_description
1 polymer ?
#
loop_
_entity_poly.entity_id
_entity_poly.type
_entity_poly.pdbx_seq_one_letter_code
_entity_poly.pdbx_strand_id
1 'polypeptide(L)'
;FVGNSDVPLTERSNVHGGSQAMPLSYSNNLKFSEATRTLTAGRDWTRQGVAELSLWFRGVAANTPERMYVALNGTAVVYHNDPSATQKTAWTRWVIPLQQFANLGVNLANVTSITIGFGTRGNTTTAGGTGQMYIDDVRLYRPRVAP
;
A
#
# COMPACT_ATOMS: atom_id res chain seq x y z
N PHE A 1 -7.76 0.49 10.61
CA PHE A 1 -6.32 0.48 10.80
C PHE A 1 -5.92 -0.76 11.56
N VAL A 2 -5.15 -1.60 10.91
CA VAL A 2 -4.63 -2.83 11.53
C VAL A 2 -3.12 -2.68 11.58
N GLY A 3 -2.61 -2.53 12.78
CA GLY A 3 -1.19 -2.32 12.98
C GLY A 3 -0.90 -2.27 14.45
N ASN A 4 0.26 -1.79 14.78
CA ASN A 4 0.64 -1.59 16.17
C ASN A 4 -0.05 -0.32 16.71
N SER A 5 -0.85 -0.47 17.73
CA SER A 5 -1.56 0.66 18.36
C SER A 5 -0.61 1.67 19.04
N ASP A 6 0.62 1.27 19.28
CA ASP A 6 1.63 2.16 19.89
C ASP A 6 2.31 3.07 18.87
N VAL A 7 2.08 2.84 17.58
CA VAL A 7 2.67 3.63 16.51
C VAL A 7 1.81 4.87 16.27
N PRO A 8 2.40 6.07 16.22
CA PRO A 8 1.64 7.27 15.90
C PRO A 8 1.03 7.16 14.51
N LEU A 9 -0.13 7.78 14.32
CA LEU A 9 -0.84 7.79 13.04
C LEU A 9 -0.09 8.53 11.94
N THR A 10 0.85 9.39 12.30
CA THR A 10 1.69 10.12 11.36
C THR A 10 3.14 10.03 11.75
N GLU A 11 3.99 9.97 10.76
CA GLU A 11 5.44 10.01 10.92
C GLU A 11 5.94 11.33 10.35
N ARG A 12 6.81 12.01 11.09
CA ARG A 12 7.34 13.34 10.71
C ARG A 12 8.84 13.35 10.42
N SER A 13 9.53 12.29 10.77
CA SER A 13 10.99 12.19 10.56
C SER A 13 11.31 11.43 9.28
N ASN A 14 10.57 10.34 8.99
CA ASN A 14 10.76 9.53 7.80
C ASN A 14 9.68 9.88 6.79
N VAL A 15 9.88 10.96 6.05
CA VAL A 15 8.91 11.45 5.06
C VAL A 15 9.56 11.48 3.68
N HIS A 16 8.78 11.21 2.64
CA HIS A 16 9.19 11.37 1.25
C HIS A 16 8.85 12.79 0.77
N GLY A 17 7.66 13.26 1.08
CA GLY A 17 7.21 14.60 0.72
C GLY A 17 6.40 15.24 1.82
N GLY A 18 6.37 16.57 1.86
CA GLY A 18 5.66 17.30 2.91
C GLY A 18 6.27 17.08 4.29
N SER A 19 5.43 17.06 5.32
CA SER A 19 5.86 16.97 6.72
C SER A 19 5.42 15.69 7.44
N GLN A 20 4.69 14.81 6.78
CA GLN A 20 4.11 13.62 7.40
C GLN A 20 4.10 12.43 6.44
N ALA A 21 4.35 11.25 6.96
CA ALA A 21 4.14 9.97 6.29
C ALA A 21 3.29 9.06 7.18
N MET A 22 2.77 7.99 6.62
CA MET A 22 2.02 7.00 7.38
C MET A 22 2.95 5.88 7.86
N PRO A 23 3.16 5.72 9.17
CA PRO A 23 3.88 4.56 9.68
C PRO A 23 2.94 3.34 9.72
N LEU A 24 3.49 2.17 9.41
CA LEU A 24 2.75 0.92 9.45
C LEU A 24 3.67 -0.21 9.89
N SER A 25 3.41 -0.74 11.07
CA SER A 25 4.14 -1.90 11.59
C SER A 25 3.44 -3.19 11.16
N TYR A 26 4.22 -4.22 10.88
CA TYR A 26 3.66 -5.54 10.64
C TYR A 26 4.24 -6.58 11.59
N SER A 27 3.38 -7.51 11.98
CA SER A 27 3.73 -8.68 12.79
C SER A 27 2.82 -9.81 12.32
N ASN A 28 3.37 -10.70 11.50
CA ASN A 28 2.58 -11.59 10.65
C ASN A 28 2.62 -13.06 11.08
N ASN A 29 3.02 -13.36 12.30
CA ASN A 29 2.98 -14.74 12.76
C ASN A 29 1.53 -15.25 12.79
N LEU A 30 1.20 -16.14 11.87
CA LEU A 30 -0.14 -16.70 11.65
C LEU A 30 -1.19 -15.65 11.31
N LYS A 31 -0.78 -14.52 10.73
CA LYS A 31 -1.66 -13.42 10.33
C LYS A 31 -1.00 -12.55 9.27
N PHE A 32 -1.68 -11.50 8.90
CA PHE A 32 -1.19 -10.44 8.03
C PHE A 32 -1.51 -9.08 8.67
N SER A 33 -0.89 -8.01 8.17
CA SER A 33 -1.06 -6.67 8.73
C SER A 33 -1.46 -5.71 7.64
N GLU A 34 -2.51 -4.95 7.84
CA GLU A 34 -2.99 -3.98 6.85
C GLU A 34 -3.62 -2.75 7.48
N ALA A 35 -3.63 -1.67 6.71
CA ALA A 35 -4.36 -0.44 7.03
C ALA A 35 -5.31 -0.14 5.87
N THR A 36 -6.57 0.13 6.19
CA THR A 36 -7.62 0.43 5.22
C THR A 36 -8.17 1.81 5.42
N ARG A 37 -8.29 2.56 4.33
CA ARG A 37 -9.03 3.82 4.30
C ARG A 37 -10.30 3.63 3.49
N THR A 38 -11.44 3.91 4.11
CA THR A 38 -12.73 3.99 3.43
C THR A 38 -12.86 5.36 2.79
N LEU A 39 -13.23 5.39 1.51
CA LEU A 39 -13.39 6.63 0.76
C LEU A 39 -14.84 7.10 0.85
N THR A 40 -15.03 8.33 1.30
CA THR A 40 -16.34 8.98 1.35
C THR A 40 -16.55 9.95 0.19
N ALA A 41 -15.47 10.31 -0.50
CA ALA A 41 -15.46 11.16 -1.68
C ALA A 41 -14.31 10.72 -2.60
N GLY A 42 -14.30 11.21 -3.86
CA GLY A 42 -13.23 10.87 -4.80
C GLY A 42 -13.19 9.40 -5.18
N ARG A 43 -14.34 8.76 -5.30
CA ARG A 43 -14.46 7.33 -5.59
C ARG A 43 -14.38 6.98 -7.07
N ASP A 44 -14.56 7.95 -7.94
CA ASP A 44 -14.50 7.75 -9.39
C ASP A 44 -13.05 7.93 -9.88
N TRP A 45 -12.36 6.82 -10.06
CA TRP A 45 -10.98 6.78 -10.53
C TRP A 45 -10.88 6.63 -12.07
N THR A 46 -11.96 6.92 -12.77
CA THR A 46 -11.98 6.95 -14.23
C THR A 46 -11.88 8.35 -14.80
N ARG A 47 -11.94 9.37 -13.94
CA ARG A 47 -11.97 10.77 -14.36
C ARG A 47 -10.62 11.26 -14.88
N GLN A 48 -10.65 12.18 -15.81
CA GLN A 48 -9.49 12.95 -16.28
C GLN A 48 -8.34 12.08 -16.84
N GLY A 49 -8.65 10.87 -17.31
CA GLY A 49 -7.63 9.99 -17.88
C GLY A 49 -6.66 9.36 -16.88
N VAL A 50 -6.99 9.34 -15.60
CA VAL A 50 -6.18 8.69 -14.57
C VAL A 50 -6.09 7.20 -14.88
N ALA A 51 -4.88 6.63 -14.85
CA ALA A 51 -4.64 5.24 -15.18
C ALA A 51 -3.68 4.53 -14.23
N GLU A 52 -3.06 5.24 -13.30
CA GLU A 52 -2.05 4.67 -12.40
C GLU A 52 -2.27 5.10 -10.97
N LEU A 53 -2.11 4.14 -10.05
CA LEU A 53 -1.95 4.40 -8.62
C LEU A 53 -0.46 4.39 -8.30
N SER A 54 0.01 5.42 -7.63
CA SER A 54 1.42 5.52 -7.22
C SER A 54 1.50 5.76 -5.72
N LEU A 55 2.46 5.12 -5.10
CA LEU A 55 2.82 5.38 -3.72
C LEU A 55 4.34 5.27 -3.53
N TRP A 56 4.83 5.90 -2.49
CA TRP A 56 6.21 5.79 -2.07
C TRP A 56 6.28 5.03 -0.74
N PHE A 57 7.24 4.15 -0.63
CA PHE A 57 7.42 3.36 0.57
C PHE A 57 8.90 3.21 0.91
N ARG A 58 9.16 2.97 2.18
CA ARG A 58 10.47 2.53 2.67
C ARG A 58 10.29 1.67 3.91
N GLY A 59 11.22 0.76 4.10
CA GLY A 59 11.35 -0.04 5.31
C GLY A 59 12.58 0.34 6.11
N VAL A 60 12.95 -0.53 7.02
CA VAL A 60 14.21 -0.46 7.78
C VAL A 60 14.99 -1.75 7.57
N ALA A 61 16.31 -1.68 7.73
CA ALA A 61 17.19 -2.83 7.44
C ALA A 61 16.89 -4.07 8.31
N ALA A 62 16.38 -3.85 9.50
CA ALA A 62 16.04 -4.93 10.43
C ALA A 62 14.74 -5.66 10.09
N ASN A 63 13.97 -5.19 9.11
CA ASN A 63 12.72 -5.84 8.71
C ASN A 63 12.97 -7.26 8.21
N THR A 64 12.08 -8.18 8.60
CA THR A 64 12.01 -9.50 8.00
C THR A 64 11.26 -9.38 6.66
N PRO A 65 11.70 -10.08 5.59
CA PRO A 65 11.00 -10.01 4.31
C PRO A 65 9.54 -10.43 4.42
N GLU A 66 8.65 -9.64 3.82
CA GLU A 66 7.24 -9.93 3.69
C GLU A 66 6.73 -9.40 2.35
N ARG A 67 5.67 -10.02 1.84
CA ARG A 67 4.99 -9.51 0.65
C ARG A 67 4.28 -8.20 1.00
N MET A 68 4.38 -7.24 0.08
CA MET A 68 3.64 -5.98 0.17
C MET A 68 2.48 -6.03 -0.83
N TYR A 69 1.32 -5.52 -0.45
CA TYR A 69 0.17 -5.49 -1.35
C TYR A 69 -0.67 -4.21 -1.19
N VAL A 70 -1.44 -3.94 -2.25
CA VAL A 70 -2.52 -2.96 -2.23
C VAL A 70 -3.81 -3.68 -2.63
N ALA A 71 -4.88 -3.43 -1.90
CA ALA A 71 -6.19 -3.96 -2.23
C ALA A 71 -7.19 -2.83 -2.42
N LEU A 72 -8.06 -2.97 -3.42
CA LEU A 72 -9.18 -2.05 -3.62
C LEU A 72 -10.49 -2.78 -3.34
N ASN A 73 -11.42 -2.06 -2.71
CA ASN A 73 -12.75 -2.54 -2.35
C ASN A 73 -12.74 -3.82 -1.49
N GLY A 74 -11.63 -4.07 -0.80
CA GLY A 74 -11.48 -5.24 0.07
C GLY A 74 -11.31 -6.58 -0.64
N THR A 75 -11.34 -6.62 -1.97
CA THR A 75 -11.36 -7.88 -2.73
C THR A 75 -10.27 -8.01 -3.79
N ALA A 76 -9.90 -6.93 -4.44
CA ALA A 76 -8.91 -6.96 -5.52
C ALA A 76 -7.53 -6.66 -4.94
N VAL A 77 -6.68 -7.66 -4.85
CA VAL A 77 -5.35 -7.58 -4.23
C VAL A 77 -4.27 -7.66 -5.29
N VAL A 78 -3.38 -6.67 -5.33
CA VAL A 78 -2.20 -6.66 -6.19
C VAL A 78 -0.97 -6.68 -5.29
N TYR A 79 -0.13 -7.70 -5.46
CA TYR A 79 1.10 -7.85 -4.70
C TYR A 79 2.27 -7.19 -5.42
N HIS A 80 3.16 -6.58 -4.65
CA HIS A 80 4.44 -6.12 -5.18
C HIS A 80 5.26 -7.34 -5.64
N ASN A 81 5.93 -7.21 -6.76
CA ASN A 81 6.69 -8.31 -7.36
C ASN A 81 8.05 -8.58 -6.71
N ASP A 82 8.51 -7.70 -5.82
CA ASP A 82 9.76 -7.89 -5.09
C ASP A 82 9.46 -8.46 -3.70
N PRO A 83 9.85 -9.70 -3.39
CA PRO A 83 9.62 -10.29 -2.08
C PRO A 83 10.42 -9.63 -0.96
N SER A 84 11.42 -8.81 -1.29
CA SER A 84 12.24 -8.05 -0.34
C SER A 84 11.86 -6.58 -0.27
N ALA A 85 10.67 -6.21 -0.74
CA ALA A 85 10.21 -4.81 -0.76
C ALA A 85 10.28 -4.17 0.64
N THR A 86 9.93 -4.90 1.69
CA THR A 86 9.94 -4.38 3.06
C THR A 86 11.34 -4.08 3.63
N GLN A 87 12.38 -4.55 2.98
CA GLN A 87 13.76 -4.30 3.40
C GLN A 87 14.42 -3.11 2.69
N LYS A 88 13.71 -2.45 1.79
CA LYS A 88 14.23 -1.26 1.10
C LYS A 88 14.32 -0.08 2.06
N THR A 89 15.53 0.40 2.27
CA THR A 89 15.81 1.50 3.22
C THR A 89 15.78 2.87 2.58
N ALA A 90 15.71 2.93 1.26
CA ALA A 90 15.50 4.17 0.51
C ALA A 90 14.05 4.28 0.08
N TRP A 91 13.54 5.49 -0.02
CA TRP A 91 12.21 5.75 -0.57
C TRP A 91 12.12 5.17 -1.98
N THR A 92 11.17 4.29 -2.19
CA THR A 92 10.95 3.56 -3.45
C THR A 92 9.53 3.82 -3.93
N ARG A 93 9.40 4.16 -5.21
CA ARG A 93 8.10 4.36 -5.83
C ARG A 93 7.54 3.04 -6.33
N TRP A 94 6.27 2.78 -6.04
CA TRP A 94 5.52 1.69 -6.62
C TRP A 94 4.37 2.24 -7.45
N VAL A 95 4.34 1.90 -8.73
CA VAL A 95 3.28 2.30 -9.67
C VAL A 95 2.48 1.06 -10.04
N ILE A 96 1.18 1.13 -9.85
CA ILE A 96 0.27 0.05 -10.18
C ILE A 96 -0.72 0.55 -11.23
N PRO A 97 -0.70 -0.01 -12.45
CA PRO A 97 -1.74 0.28 -13.43
C PRO A 97 -3.12 -0.05 -12.87
N LEU A 98 -4.06 0.88 -12.95
CA LEU A 98 -5.42 0.64 -12.43
C LEU A 98 -6.12 -0.52 -13.16
N GLN A 99 -5.70 -0.82 -14.38
CA GLN A 99 -6.22 -1.96 -15.13
C GLN A 99 -6.01 -3.29 -14.39
N GLN A 100 -4.97 -3.43 -13.59
CA GLN A 100 -4.76 -4.64 -12.79
C GLN A 100 -5.91 -4.88 -11.79
N PHE A 101 -6.42 -3.80 -11.20
CA PHE A 101 -7.57 -3.90 -10.30
C PHE A 101 -8.86 -4.15 -11.07
N ALA A 102 -9.03 -3.52 -12.22
CA ALA A 102 -10.19 -3.75 -13.08
C ALA A 102 -10.25 -5.21 -13.56
N ASN A 103 -9.12 -5.81 -13.88
CA ASN A 103 -9.02 -7.22 -14.26
C ASN A 103 -9.43 -8.16 -13.11
N LEU A 104 -9.36 -7.69 -11.87
CA LEU A 104 -9.78 -8.42 -10.68
C LEU A 104 -11.22 -8.12 -10.27
N GLY A 105 -11.97 -7.39 -11.10
CA GLY A 105 -13.39 -7.15 -10.91
C GLY A 105 -13.76 -5.83 -10.23
N VAL A 106 -12.81 -4.92 -10.02
CA VAL A 106 -13.10 -3.62 -9.41
C VAL A 106 -13.78 -2.70 -10.43
N ASN A 107 -14.88 -2.09 -10.02
CA ASN A 107 -15.45 -0.96 -10.73
C ASN A 107 -14.68 0.32 -10.37
N LEU A 108 -13.82 0.77 -11.26
CA LEU A 108 -12.99 1.96 -11.02
C LEU A 108 -13.79 3.26 -10.93
N ALA A 109 -15.04 3.27 -11.38
CA ALA A 109 -15.94 4.42 -11.20
C ALA A 109 -16.49 4.50 -9.76
N ASN A 110 -16.31 3.47 -8.95
CA ASN A 110 -16.76 3.45 -7.57
C ASN A 110 -15.77 2.68 -6.68
N VAL A 111 -14.63 3.28 -6.42
CA VAL A 111 -13.64 2.74 -5.47
C VAL A 111 -14.03 3.15 -4.06
N THR A 112 -14.37 2.19 -3.22
CA THR A 112 -14.91 2.45 -1.88
C THR A 112 -13.84 2.39 -0.79
N SER A 113 -12.75 1.68 -1.01
CA SER A 113 -11.67 1.59 -0.04
C SER A 113 -10.34 1.27 -0.70
N ILE A 114 -9.28 1.71 -0.06
CA ILE A 114 -7.90 1.34 -0.38
C ILE A 114 -7.24 0.74 0.85
N THR A 115 -6.57 -0.38 0.67
CA THR A 115 -5.83 -1.10 1.71
C THR A 115 -4.38 -1.23 1.30
N ILE A 116 -3.47 -0.97 2.22
CA ILE A 116 -2.05 -1.25 2.07
C ILE A 116 -1.67 -2.24 3.14
N GLY A 117 -1.01 -3.33 2.76
CA GLY A 117 -0.73 -4.39 3.71
C GLY A 117 0.55 -5.17 3.41
N PHE A 118 0.89 -6.01 4.36
CA PHE A 118 2.10 -6.83 4.38
C PHE A 118 1.76 -8.24 4.83
N GLY A 119 2.32 -9.22 4.13
CA GLY A 119 2.02 -10.61 4.31
C GLY A 119 1.16 -11.17 3.19
N THR A 120 0.67 -12.38 3.36
CA THR A 120 -0.32 -12.97 2.45
C THR A 120 -1.70 -12.71 3.02
N ARG A 121 -2.51 -11.95 2.30
CA ARG A 121 -3.83 -11.58 2.77
C ARG A 121 -4.70 -12.81 2.98
N GLY A 122 -5.33 -12.91 4.16
CA GLY A 122 -6.10 -14.07 4.57
C GLY A 122 -5.27 -15.17 5.25
N ASN A 123 -3.96 -14.95 5.42
CA ASN A 123 -3.11 -15.93 6.12
C ASN A 123 -3.53 -16.09 7.57
N THR A 124 -3.68 -17.35 8.00
CA THR A 124 -3.99 -17.71 9.39
C THR A 124 -3.14 -18.88 9.90
N THR A 125 -2.30 -19.46 9.04
CA THR A 125 -1.63 -20.74 9.31
C THR A 125 -0.13 -20.71 9.11
N THR A 126 0.41 -19.71 8.43
CA THR A 126 1.83 -19.63 8.10
C THR A 126 2.53 -18.60 8.97
N ALA A 127 3.69 -18.93 9.50
CA ALA A 127 4.54 -17.99 10.21
C ALA A 127 5.02 -16.89 9.26
N GLY A 128 5.06 -15.66 9.74
CA GLY A 128 5.50 -14.52 8.97
C GLY A 128 6.41 -13.61 9.76
N GLY A 129 6.92 -12.58 9.12
CA GLY A 129 7.91 -11.67 9.66
C GLY A 129 7.33 -10.48 10.42
N THR A 130 8.23 -9.66 10.91
CA THR A 130 7.93 -8.41 11.61
C THR A 130 8.73 -7.27 11.00
N GLY A 131 8.20 -6.05 11.11
CA GLY A 131 8.92 -4.88 10.64
C GLY A 131 8.17 -3.57 10.79
N GLN A 132 8.83 -2.52 10.33
CA GLN A 132 8.31 -1.16 10.34
C GLN A 132 8.42 -0.58 8.93
N MET A 133 7.32 -0.03 8.45
CA MET A 133 7.22 0.58 7.13
C MET A 133 6.74 2.02 7.22
N TYR A 134 7.07 2.80 6.20
CA TYR A 134 6.58 4.16 6.02
C TYR A 134 6.01 4.29 4.62
N ILE A 135 4.82 4.85 4.52
CA ILE A 135 4.10 5.05 3.26
C ILE A 135 3.83 6.55 3.09
N ASP A 136 4.07 7.07 1.92
CA ASP A 136 3.84 8.46 1.61
C ASP A 136 3.41 8.65 0.16
N ASP A 137 2.88 9.83 -0.15
CA ASP A 137 2.53 10.27 -1.50
C ASP A 137 1.69 9.25 -2.28
N VAL A 138 0.61 8.77 -1.68
CA VAL A 138 -0.37 7.91 -2.35
C VAL A 138 -1.20 8.78 -3.29
N ARG A 139 -1.06 8.59 -4.59
CA ARG A 139 -1.65 9.45 -5.61
C ARG A 139 -2.13 8.68 -6.84
N LEU A 140 -3.06 9.28 -7.55
CA LEU A 140 -3.48 8.84 -8.87
C LEU A 140 -2.82 9.70 -9.93
N TYR A 141 -2.34 9.07 -11.00
CA TYR A 141 -1.67 9.77 -12.10
C TYR A 141 -2.27 9.42 -13.45
N ARG A 142 -2.19 10.40 -14.35
CA ARG A 142 -2.36 10.16 -15.79
C ARG A 142 -1.05 9.58 -16.33
N PRO A 143 -1.12 8.70 -17.33
CA PRO A 143 0.07 8.32 -18.05
C PRO A 143 0.72 9.56 -18.67
N ARG A 144 2.05 9.64 -18.58
CA ARG A 144 2.76 10.68 -19.33
C ARG A 144 2.72 10.32 -20.81
N VAL A 145 2.21 11.26 -21.59
CA VAL A 145 2.37 11.17 -23.03
C VAL A 145 3.78 11.65 -23.35
N ALA A 146 4.59 10.78 -23.97
CA ALA A 146 5.91 11.17 -24.42
C ALA A 146 5.77 12.30 -25.47
N PRO A 147 6.60 13.36 -25.38
CA PRO A 147 6.57 14.43 -26.36
C PRO A 147 7.00 13.98 -27.74
#